data_78a29b4b0f2e91751f05a1babfc913fa
#
_entry.id   78a29b4b0f2e91751f05a1babfc913fa
#
_cell.length_a   1.000
_cell.length_b   1.000
_cell.length_c   1.000
_cell.angle_alpha   90.00
_cell.angle_beta   90.00
_cell.angle_gamma   90.00
#
_symmetry.space_group_name_H-M   'P 1'
#
loop_
_entity.id
_entity.type
_entity.pdbx_description
1 polymer ?
#
loop_
_entity_poly.entity_id
_entity_poly.type
_entity_poly.pdbx_seq_one_letter_code
_entity_poly.pdbx_strand_id
1 'polypeptide(L)'
;MKSIAKFYTLFWMIYYPVCVAFQSLVNFDWSDEILSVLLLVFALIKHKYLVKNYKRSKEIVYYILIMAFYTLYSFIISVTTSKGIILDLLQQFRPYAIFYVTWLMAPQFTLKQKRRIKTVMLATFSLAIIAYFVNPALIDPFLASRKDEEIIFGESASLGQLALGCGMTYYLFSKQSKKNRNIAIMIMLLGLLSGKSKYIGECIAFIALVSFVNEKIKFNSVKTVGQFVVLGTVILFFTWTKFNVYYVEGMKHRSEDMARPASYTVAGKIILHDYVPFGSGLGSFGTAAAAKEYSPLYYKYHLNHIWGLSPSNPMFLADAFYPSLAEFGLVGIFFFLIFWRRRIRETNRIIDVVHYRMALMCILALALESTADTSYLSGRGMGYFMILAICLNSDIIAGRQQPRPLPPEEETEEQELSDP
;
A
#
# COMPACT_ATOMS: atom_id res chain seq x y z
N MET A 1 -11.60 16.07 -18.69
CA MET A 1 -11.36 16.06 -17.23
C MET A 1 -12.56 15.60 -16.42
N LYS A 2 -13.80 16.16 -16.62
CA LYS A 2 -15.02 15.73 -15.88
C LYS A 2 -15.27 14.19 -15.93
N SER A 3 -15.05 13.52 -17.06
CA SER A 3 -15.19 12.05 -17.19
C SER A 3 -14.19 11.27 -16.33
N ILE A 4 -12.94 11.73 -16.25
CA ILE A 4 -11.88 11.09 -15.43
C ILE A 4 -12.25 11.20 -13.94
N ALA A 5 -12.63 12.40 -13.49
CA ALA A 5 -13.02 12.60 -12.10
C ALA A 5 -14.27 11.78 -11.72
N LYS A 6 -15.28 11.68 -12.61
CA LYS A 6 -16.45 10.81 -12.39
C LYS A 6 -16.06 9.34 -12.24
N PHE A 7 -15.18 8.83 -13.13
CA PHE A 7 -14.70 7.45 -13.06
C PHE A 7 -13.96 7.18 -11.74
N TYR A 8 -12.97 8.03 -11.39
CA TYR A 8 -12.25 7.86 -10.14
C TYR A 8 -13.12 8.02 -8.90
N THR A 9 -14.14 8.87 -8.94
CA THR A 9 -15.11 8.97 -7.84
C THR A 9 -15.87 7.66 -7.65
N LEU A 10 -16.41 7.10 -8.74
CA LEU A 10 -17.11 5.81 -8.69
C LEU A 10 -16.18 4.68 -8.27
N PHE A 11 -15.00 4.63 -8.89
CA PHE A 11 -13.98 3.63 -8.59
C PHE A 11 -13.60 3.66 -7.09
N TRP A 12 -13.37 4.84 -6.53
CA TRP A 12 -13.02 5.00 -5.12
C TRP A 12 -14.16 4.61 -4.18
N MET A 13 -15.40 4.94 -4.54
CA MET A 13 -16.59 4.57 -3.77
C MET A 13 -16.84 3.05 -3.76
N ILE A 14 -16.40 2.34 -4.80
CA ILE A 14 -16.55 0.88 -4.91
C ILE A 14 -15.34 0.15 -4.30
N TYR A 15 -14.15 0.70 -4.48
CA TYR A 15 -12.88 0.04 -4.17
C TYR A 15 -12.81 -0.50 -2.73
N TYR A 16 -12.94 0.36 -1.73
CA TYR A 16 -12.85 -0.09 -0.34
C TYR A 16 -14.01 -0.99 0.08
N PRO A 17 -15.30 -0.65 -0.18
CA PRO A 17 -16.39 -1.54 0.14
C PRO A 17 -16.28 -2.92 -0.51
N VAL A 18 -15.88 -2.97 -1.80
CA VAL A 18 -15.75 -4.22 -2.53
C VAL A 18 -14.56 -5.03 -2.05
N CYS A 19 -13.37 -4.43 -1.92
CA CYS A 19 -12.20 -5.14 -1.41
C CYS A 19 -12.43 -5.70 0.00
N VAL A 20 -13.15 -4.96 0.85
CA VAL A 20 -13.47 -5.45 2.20
C VAL A 20 -14.58 -6.48 2.19
N ALA A 21 -15.71 -6.19 1.53
CA ALA A 21 -16.86 -7.07 1.56
C ALA A 21 -16.60 -8.39 0.81
N PHE A 22 -16.00 -8.33 -0.38
CA PHE A 22 -15.76 -9.53 -1.18
C PHE A 22 -14.62 -10.38 -0.65
N GLN A 23 -13.54 -9.78 -0.17
CA GLN A 23 -12.46 -10.53 0.45
C GLN A 23 -12.90 -11.19 1.76
N SER A 24 -13.66 -10.47 2.58
CA SER A 24 -14.03 -10.96 3.92
C SER A 24 -15.30 -11.81 3.94
N LEU A 25 -16.31 -11.50 3.10
CA LEU A 25 -17.61 -12.19 3.14
C LEU A 25 -17.72 -13.36 2.14
N VAL A 26 -17.06 -13.24 0.99
CA VAL A 26 -17.23 -14.19 -0.14
C VAL A 26 -15.98 -15.03 -0.38
N ASN A 27 -14.87 -14.73 0.33
CA ASN A 27 -13.56 -15.36 0.13
C ASN A 27 -13.08 -15.26 -1.34
N PHE A 28 -13.39 -14.12 -1.99
CA PHE A 28 -13.14 -13.91 -3.41
C PHE A 28 -11.84 -13.13 -3.59
N ASP A 29 -10.76 -13.86 -3.81
CA ASP A 29 -9.40 -13.31 -3.87
C ASP A 29 -9.09 -12.49 -5.12
N TRP A 30 -9.98 -12.50 -6.15
CA TRP A 30 -9.74 -11.82 -7.43
C TRP A 30 -10.31 -10.41 -7.51
N SER A 31 -10.81 -9.86 -6.40
CA SER A 31 -11.45 -8.53 -6.39
C SER A 31 -10.49 -7.41 -6.79
N ASP A 32 -9.25 -7.48 -6.38
CA ASP A 32 -8.20 -6.51 -6.68
C ASP A 32 -7.66 -6.63 -8.12
N GLU A 33 -7.58 -7.84 -8.67
CA GLU A 33 -7.28 -8.07 -10.09
C GLU A 33 -8.34 -7.44 -10.98
N ILE A 34 -9.62 -7.70 -10.72
CA ILE A 34 -10.73 -7.15 -11.50
C ILE A 34 -10.71 -5.62 -11.47
N LEU A 35 -10.53 -5.01 -10.28
CA LEU A 35 -10.47 -3.57 -10.15
C LEU A 35 -9.24 -2.98 -10.84
N SER A 36 -8.11 -3.68 -10.83
CA SER A 36 -6.90 -3.28 -11.54
C SER A 36 -7.11 -3.30 -13.05
N VAL A 37 -7.69 -4.36 -13.57
CA VAL A 37 -8.02 -4.49 -14.99
C VAL A 37 -9.00 -3.39 -15.40
N LEU A 38 -10.03 -3.12 -14.61
CA LEU A 38 -10.98 -2.03 -14.88
C LEU A 38 -10.27 -0.67 -15.00
N LEU A 39 -9.33 -0.39 -14.10
CA LEU A 39 -8.54 0.84 -14.15
C LEU A 39 -7.65 0.91 -15.41
N LEU A 40 -7.01 -0.20 -15.76
CA LEU A 40 -6.16 -0.28 -16.96
C LEU A 40 -6.97 -0.15 -18.25
N VAL A 41 -8.13 -0.79 -18.34
CA VAL A 41 -9.04 -0.64 -19.48
C VAL A 41 -9.50 0.81 -19.63
N PHE A 42 -9.87 1.45 -18.51
CA PHE A 42 -10.19 2.88 -18.53
C PHE A 42 -9.01 3.74 -19.00
N ALA A 43 -7.79 3.40 -18.59
CA ALA A 43 -6.58 4.07 -19.00
C ALA A 43 -6.35 3.95 -20.53
N LEU A 44 -6.56 2.77 -21.09
CA LEU A 44 -6.48 2.53 -22.54
C LEU A 44 -7.53 3.34 -23.31
N ILE A 45 -8.77 3.37 -22.85
CA ILE A 45 -9.83 4.19 -23.44
C ILE A 45 -9.47 5.68 -23.42
N LYS A 46 -8.77 6.12 -22.37
CA LYS A 46 -8.35 7.51 -22.17
C LYS A 46 -6.87 7.75 -22.48
N HIS A 47 -6.24 6.92 -23.32
CA HIS A 47 -4.79 6.97 -23.63
C HIS A 47 -4.28 8.36 -24.05
N LYS A 48 -5.11 9.18 -24.74
CA LYS A 48 -4.75 10.56 -25.10
C LYS A 48 -4.35 11.43 -23.90
N TYR A 49 -4.91 11.16 -22.72
CA TYR A 49 -4.54 11.86 -21.49
C TYR A 49 -3.23 11.34 -20.91
N LEU A 50 -2.91 10.06 -21.12
CA LEU A 50 -1.63 9.47 -20.70
C LEU A 50 -0.47 10.08 -21.48
N VAL A 51 -0.62 10.25 -22.78
CA VAL A 51 0.45 10.75 -23.68
C VAL A 51 0.64 12.26 -23.55
N LYS A 52 -0.37 13.02 -23.10
CA LYS A 52 -0.32 14.50 -23.05
C LYS A 52 0.86 15.06 -22.24
N ASN A 53 1.42 14.32 -21.31
CA ASN A 53 2.54 14.74 -20.50
C ASN A 53 3.79 13.90 -20.78
N TYR A 54 4.46 14.16 -21.89
CA TYR A 54 5.60 13.40 -22.39
C TYR A 54 6.75 13.20 -21.37
N LYS A 55 7.05 14.19 -20.54
CA LYS A 55 8.10 14.07 -19.50
C LYS A 55 7.76 12.99 -18.46
N ARG A 56 6.47 12.84 -18.13
CA ARG A 56 5.99 11.80 -17.20
C ARG A 56 5.87 10.44 -17.87
N SER A 57 5.49 10.39 -19.14
CA SER A 57 5.36 9.13 -19.89
C SER A 57 6.69 8.39 -20.05
N LYS A 58 7.84 9.08 -20.03
CA LYS A 58 9.15 8.42 -20.06
C LYS A 58 9.38 7.46 -18.89
N GLU A 59 8.95 7.81 -17.68
CA GLU A 59 9.12 6.92 -16.53
C GLU A 59 8.36 5.61 -16.69
N ILE A 60 7.16 5.65 -17.28
CA ILE A 60 6.40 4.43 -17.58
C ILE A 60 7.13 3.55 -18.57
N VAL A 61 7.70 4.14 -19.61
CA VAL A 61 8.46 3.37 -20.63
C VAL A 61 9.64 2.66 -19.98
N TYR A 62 10.43 3.36 -19.14
CA TYR A 62 11.53 2.74 -18.40
C TYR A 62 11.02 1.62 -17.48
N TYR A 63 9.92 1.82 -16.80
CA TYR A 63 9.34 0.80 -15.95
C TYR A 63 8.92 -0.45 -16.77
N ILE A 64 8.24 -0.25 -17.88
CA ILE A 64 7.83 -1.35 -18.79
C ILE A 64 9.07 -2.09 -19.32
N LEU A 65 10.13 -1.38 -19.70
CA LEU A 65 11.38 -1.99 -20.17
C LEU A 65 12.06 -2.83 -19.08
N ILE A 66 12.09 -2.33 -17.85
CA ILE A 66 12.62 -3.08 -16.69
C ILE A 66 11.82 -4.37 -16.47
N MET A 67 10.49 -4.27 -16.47
CA MET A 67 9.62 -5.45 -16.28
C MET A 67 9.76 -6.45 -17.44
N ALA A 68 9.87 -5.95 -18.69
CA ALA A 68 10.11 -6.80 -19.84
C ALA A 68 11.47 -7.51 -19.75
N PHE A 69 12.52 -6.80 -19.32
CA PHE A 69 13.84 -7.41 -19.07
C PHE A 69 13.74 -8.53 -18.04
N TYR A 70 13.13 -8.27 -16.86
CA TYR A 70 13.01 -9.29 -15.82
C TYR A 70 12.14 -10.47 -16.25
N THR A 71 11.11 -10.23 -17.07
CA THR A 71 10.28 -11.31 -17.63
C THR A 71 11.12 -12.21 -18.55
N LEU A 72 11.85 -11.63 -19.50
CA LEU A 72 12.74 -12.38 -20.39
C LEU A 72 13.84 -13.12 -19.62
N TYR A 73 14.48 -12.43 -18.69
CA TYR A 73 15.48 -13.01 -17.79
C TYR A 73 14.94 -14.23 -17.05
N SER A 74 13.73 -14.13 -16.49
CA SER A 74 13.10 -15.22 -15.74
C SER A 74 12.80 -16.44 -16.61
N PHE A 75 12.40 -16.24 -17.86
CA PHE A 75 12.23 -17.36 -18.80
C PHE A 75 13.58 -18.01 -19.18
N ILE A 76 14.66 -17.23 -19.26
CA ILE A 76 16.00 -17.76 -19.59
C ILE A 76 16.57 -18.60 -18.44
N ILE A 77 16.52 -18.08 -17.19
CA ILE A 77 17.07 -18.81 -16.04
C ILE A 77 16.17 -19.96 -15.57
N SER A 78 14.87 -19.89 -15.90
CA SER A 78 13.89 -20.96 -15.71
C SER A 78 13.88 -21.60 -14.30
N VAL A 79 13.99 -20.79 -13.25
CA VAL A 79 13.98 -21.24 -11.86
C VAL A 79 12.61 -21.76 -11.43
N THR A 80 11.53 -21.19 -12.00
CA THR A 80 10.15 -21.57 -11.71
C THR A 80 9.37 -21.84 -13.01
N THR A 81 8.11 -22.23 -12.87
CA THR A 81 7.23 -22.53 -14.01
C THR A 81 6.90 -21.26 -14.81
N SER A 82 6.65 -21.40 -16.12
CA SER A 82 6.18 -20.29 -16.96
C SER A 82 4.91 -19.64 -16.41
N LYS A 83 4.02 -20.44 -15.78
CA LYS A 83 2.82 -19.96 -15.14
C LYS A 83 3.15 -19.09 -13.91
N GLY A 84 4.11 -19.51 -13.08
CA GLY A 84 4.60 -18.74 -11.93
C GLY A 84 5.17 -17.40 -12.36
N ILE A 85 5.99 -17.36 -13.43
CA ILE A 85 6.56 -16.13 -14.00
C ILE A 85 5.45 -15.16 -14.42
N ILE A 86 4.44 -15.63 -15.15
CA ILE A 86 3.34 -14.78 -15.64
C ILE A 86 2.48 -14.26 -14.50
N LEU A 87 2.14 -15.12 -13.54
CA LEU A 87 1.35 -14.71 -12.36
C LEU A 87 2.07 -13.63 -11.56
N ASP A 88 3.38 -13.82 -11.32
CA ASP A 88 4.16 -12.85 -10.58
C ASP A 88 4.36 -11.53 -11.36
N LEU A 89 4.60 -11.61 -12.67
CA LEU A 89 4.63 -10.42 -13.51
C LEU A 89 3.38 -9.55 -13.32
N LEU A 90 2.19 -10.15 -13.29
CA LEU A 90 0.94 -9.43 -13.07
C LEU A 90 0.87 -8.81 -11.68
N GLN A 91 1.32 -9.54 -10.65
CA GLN A 91 1.36 -9.04 -9.28
C GLN A 91 2.34 -7.88 -9.12
N GLN A 92 3.56 -8.00 -9.63
CA GLN A 92 4.60 -6.97 -9.54
C GLN A 92 4.28 -5.73 -10.39
N PHE A 93 3.61 -5.92 -11.53
CA PHE A 93 3.22 -4.83 -12.43
C PHE A 93 2.09 -3.98 -11.86
N ARG A 94 1.16 -4.57 -11.15
CA ARG A 94 -0.09 -3.95 -10.67
C ARG A 94 0.09 -2.65 -9.87
N PRO A 95 0.85 -2.59 -8.77
CA PRO A 95 0.95 -1.40 -7.94
C PRO A 95 1.53 -0.20 -8.70
N TYR A 96 2.54 -0.43 -9.52
CA TYR A 96 3.17 0.63 -10.30
C TYR A 96 2.27 1.09 -11.45
N ALA A 97 1.58 0.16 -12.13
CA ALA A 97 0.62 0.50 -13.17
C ALA A 97 -0.48 1.42 -12.61
N ILE A 98 -1.04 1.08 -11.45
CA ILE A 98 -2.06 1.88 -10.79
C ILE A 98 -1.54 3.25 -10.38
N PHE A 99 -0.33 3.29 -9.81
CA PHE A 99 0.34 4.55 -9.48
C PHE A 99 0.48 5.43 -10.74
N TYR A 100 1.12 4.92 -11.79
CA TYR A 100 1.40 5.70 -13.00
C TYR A 100 0.13 6.12 -13.73
N VAL A 101 -0.87 5.23 -13.84
CA VAL A 101 -2.15 5.56 -14.47
C VAL A 101 -2.84 6.70 -13.70
N THR A 102 -2.94 6.60 -12.38
CA THR A 102 -3.55 7.64 -11.55
C THR A 102 -2.76 8.94 -11.60
N TRP A 103 -1.43 8.85 -11.58
CA TRP A 103 -0.53 10.01 -11.62
C TRP A 103 -0.62 10.77 -12.95
N LEU A 104 -0.75 10.06 -14.09
CA LEU A 104 -0.89 10.67 -15.42
C LEU A 104 -2.31 11.22 -15.66
N MET A 105 -3.32 10.50 -15.21
CA MET A 105 -4.72 10.91 -15.33
C MET A 105 -5.01 12.17 -14.51
N ALA A 106 -4.32 12.37 -13.39
CA ALA A 106 -4.46 13.52 -12.50
C ALA A 106 -5.93 13.90 -12.24
N PRO A 107 -6.74 13.01 -11.61
CA PRO A 107 -8.16 13.26 -11.41
C PRO A 107 -8.38 14.51 -10.54
N GLN A 108 -9.26 15.40 -11.01
CA GLN A 108 -9.66 16.61 -10.28
C GLN A 108 -11.08 16.42 -9.75
N PHE A 109 -11.23 16.38 -8.44
CA PHE A 109 -12.51 16.14 -7.79
C PHE A 109 -13.22 17.45 -7.45
N THR A 110 -14.52 17.56 -7.78
CA THR A 110 -15.38 18.61 -7.30
C THR A 110 -15.68 18.43 -5.82
N LEU A 111 -16.14 19.48 -5.13
CA LEU A 111 -16.55 19.42 -3.72
C LEU A 111 -17.60 18.34 -3.47
N LYS A 112 -18.59 18.22 -4.35
CA LYS A 112 -19.64 17.18 -4.29
C LYS A 112 -19.07 15.76 -4.39
N GLN A 113 -18.07 15.53 -5.26
CA GLN A 113 -17.37 14.25 -5.39
C GLN A 113 -16.54 13.92 -4.14
N LYS A 114 -15.78 14.90 -3.63
CA LYS A 114 -15.02 14.76 -2.37
C LYS A 114 -15.94 14.41 -1.21
N ARG A 115 -17.09 15.08 -1.09
CA ARG A 115 -18.11 14.79 -0.07
C ARG A 115 -18.65 13.36 -0.18
N ARG A 116 -18.98 12.89 -1.39
CA ARG A 116 -19.45 11.52 -1.61
C ARG A 116 -18.40 10.47 -1.22
N ILE A 117 -17.16 10.63 -1.67
CA ILE A 117 -16.05 9.72 -1.30
C ILE A 117 -15.92 9.68 0.22
N LYS A 118 -15.85 10.84 0.87
CA LYS A 118 -15.72 10.95 2.33
C LYS A 118 -16.87 10.24 3.07
N THR A 119 -18.12 10.44 2.64
CA THR A 119 -19.28 9.79 3.25
C THR A 119 -19.23 8.27 3.10
N VAL A 120 -18.85 7.77 1.92
CA VAL A 120 -18.72 6.32 1.69
C VAL A 120 -17.61 5.74 2.54
N MET A 121 -16.45 6.41 2.67
CA MET A 121 -15.36 5.92 3.54
C MET A 121 -15.81 5.82 5.01
N LEU A 122 -16.51 6.83 5.50
CA LEU A 122 -17.03 6.81 6.86
C LEU A 122 -18.06 5.70 7.05
N ALA A 123 -19.00 5.56 6.11
CA ALA A 123 -20.02 4.49 6.16
C ALA A 123 -19.38 3.10 6.11
N THR A 124 -18.43 2.88 5.18
CA THR A 124 -17.73 1.59 5.07
C THR A 124 -17.01 1.24 6.36
N PHE A 125 -16.26 2.19 6.93
CA PHE A 125 -15.56 1.96 8.18
C PHE A 125 -16.52 1.73 9.36
N SER A 126 -17.62 2.51 9.46
CA SER A 126 -18.63 2.33 10.51
C SER A 126 -19.29 0.94 10.43
N LEU A 127 -19.64 0.50 9.21
CA LEU A 127 -20.19 -0.84 9.00
C LEU A 127 -19.18 -1.93 9.37
N ALA A 128 -17.91 -1.74 9.04
CA ALA A 128 -16.85 -2.68 9.42
C ALA A 128 -16.68 -2.79 10.93
N ILE A 129 -16.71 -1.68 11.66
CA ILE A 129 -16.66 -1.68 13.13
C ILE A 129 -17.87 -2.39 13.72
N ILE A 130 -19.09 -2.14 13.20
CA ILE A 130 -20.30 -2.83 13.66
C ILE A 130 -20.16 -4.33 13.39
N ALA A 131 -19.74 -4.72 12.18
CA ALA A 131 -19.54 -6.13 11.83
C ALA A 131 -18.48 -6.79 12.72
N TYR A 132 -17.39 -6.10 13.05
CA TYR A 132 -16.36 -6.58 13.96
C TYR A 132 -16.90 -6.90 15.36
N PHE A 133 -17.75 -6.03 15.93
CA PHE A 133 -18.37 -6.27 17.22
C PHE A 133 -19.47 -7.36 17.20
N VAL A 134 -20.11 -7.56 16.05
CA VAL A 134 -21.10 -8.64 15.87
C VAL A 134 -20.41 -10.00 15.70
N ASN A 135 -19.41 -10.07 14.82
CA ASN A 135 -18.60 -11.25 14.60
C ASN A 135 -17.28 -10.84 13.91
N PRO A 136 -16.13 -10.90 14.61
CA PRO A 136 -14.83 -10.56 14.03
C PRO A 136 -14.47 -11.32 12.75
N ALA A 137 -14.95 -12.56 12.60
CA ALA A 137 -14.72 -13.38 11.42
C ALA A 137 -15.37 -12.82 10.13
N LEU A 138 -16.36 -11.92 10.25
CA LEU A 138 -16.91 -11.21 9.09
C LEU A 138 -15.93 -10.23 8.44
N ILE A 139 -14.93 -9.77 9.20
CA ILE A 139 -13.93 -8.81 8.72
C ILE A 139 -12.63 -9.52 8.33
N ASP A 140 -12.32 -10.61 8.99
CA ASP A 140 -11.13 -11.41 8.75
C ASP A 140 -11.45 -12.91 8.75
N PRO A 141 -11.60 -13.54 7.57
CA PRO A 141 -11.89 -14.96 7.47
C PRO A 141 -10.83 -15.85 8.14
N PHE A 142 -9.60 -15.36 8.29
CA PHE A 142 -8.52 -16.07 8.96
C PHE A 142 -8.80 -16.28 10.46
N LEU A 143 -9.58 -15.38 11.08
CA LEU A 143 -10.03 -15.54 12.46
C LEU A 143 -11.04 -16.68 12.60
N ALA A 144 -11.85 -16.95 11.55
CA ALA A 144 -12.82 -18.05 11.54
C ALA A 144 -12.15 -19.43 11.56
N SER A 145 -10.91 -19.55 11.07
CA SER A 145 -10.14 -20.79 11.05
C SER A 145 -9.40 -21.10 12.35
N ARG A 146 -9.21 -20.10 13.21
CA ARG A 146 -8.63 -20.25 14.55
C ARG A 146 -9.72 -20.62 15.55
N LYS A 147 -9.88 -21.90 15.81
CA LYS A 147 -10.84 -22.43 16.81
C LYS A 147 -10.41 -22.25 18.27
N ASP A 148 -9.36 -21.51 18.56
CA ASP A 148 -8.80 -21.38 19.90
C ASP A 148 -9.50 -20.30 20.73
N GLU A 149 -10.03 -20.70 21.86
CA GLU A 149 -11.06 -20.15 22.71
C GLU A 149 -10.75 -18.84 23.48
N GLU A 150 -9.63 -18.16 23.21
CA GLU A 150 -9.22 -17.02 24.05
C GLU A 150 -9.22 -15.65 23.35
N ILE A 151 -9.88 -15.49 22.21
CA ILE A 151 -9.79 -14.25 21.44
C ILE A 151 -11.04 -13.39 21.63
N ILE A 152 -11.13 -12.62 22.70
CA ILE A 152 -12.14 -11.56 22.86
C ILE A 152 -11.93 -10.45 21.79
N PHE A 153 -10.69 -10.23 21.33
CA PHE A 153 -10.33 -9.31 20.25
C PHE A 153 -9.38 -10.02 19.29
N GLY A 154 -9.92 -10.68 18.25
CA GLY A 154 -9.11 -11.35 17.24
C GLY A 154 -8.19 -10.38 16.49
N GLU A 155 -6.94 -10.80 16.26
CA GLU A 155 -5.97 -10.04 15.46
C GLU A 155 -6.42 -9.93 14.00
N SER A 156 -7.15 -8.88 13.63
CA SER A 156 -7.59 -8.63 12.25
C SER A 156 -6.68 -7.67 11.50
N ALA A 157 -5.84 -8.17 10.62
CA ALA A 157 -5.03 -7.32 9.75
C ALA A 157 -5.91 -6.45 8.84
N SER A 158 -7.02 -6.99 8.37
CA SER A 158 -7.95 -6.32 7.46
C SER A 158 -8.59 -5.08 8.08
N LEU A 159 -8.97 -5.12 9.36
CA LEU A 159 -9.55 -3.97 10.05
C LEU A 159 -8.55 -2.79 10.17
N GLY A 160 -7.29 -3.07 10.56
CA GLY A 160 -6.27 -2.03 10.67
C GLY A 160 -6.01 -1.34 9.33
N GLN A 161 -5.86 -2.11 8.26
CA GLN A 161 -5.61 -1.59 6.92
C GLN A 161 -6.82 -0.85 6.34
N LEU A 162 -8.04 -1.30 6.63
CA LEU A 162 -9.24 -0.57 6.29
C LEU A 162 -9.30 0.79 7.02
N ALA A 163 -8.98 0.80 8.32
CA ALA A 163 -8.93 2.03 9.11
C ALA A 163 -7.91 3.01 8.52
N LEU A 164 -6.72 2.53 8.15
CA LEU A 164 -5.69 3.35 7.52
C LEU A 164 -6.16 3.92 6.17
N GLY A 165 -6.68 3.08 5.29
CA GLY A 165 -7.19 3.50 3.97
C GLY A 165 -8.36 4.48 4.06
N CYS A 166 -9.35 4.18 4.90
CA CYS A 166 -10.50 5.05 5.13
C CYS A 166 -10.10 6.35 5.84
N GLY A 167 -9.24 6.29 6.86
CA GLY A 167 -8.75 7.44 7.61
C GLY A 167 -7.96 8.42 6.72
N MET A 168 -7.01 7.91 5.93
CA MET A 168 -6.25 8.73 4.98
C MET A 168 -7.15 9.34 3.91
N THR A 169 -8.05 8.55 3.32
CA THR A 169 -8.98 9.03 2.28
C THR A 169 -9.95 10.06 2.84
N TYR A 170 -10.52 9.80 4.02
CA TYR A 170 -11.40 10.74 4.70
C TYR A 170 -10.68 12.08 4.95
N TYR A 171 -9.45 12.04 5.49
CA TYR A 171 -8.68 13.25 5.77
C TYR A 171 -8.30 14.01 4.50
N LEU A 172 -7.85 13.31 3.44
CA LEU A 172 -7.48 13.89 2.16
C LEU A 172 -8.62 14.67 1.50
N PHE A 173 -9.84 14.12 1.53
CA PHE A 173 -11.01 14.71 0.89
C PHE A 173 -11.86 15.60 1.82
N SER A 174 -11.41 15.81 3.05
CA SER A 174 -12.10 16.68 4.00
C SER A 174 -11.59 18.12 3.94
N LYS A 175 -12.48 19.08 4.24
CA LYS A 175 -12.07 20.47 4.52
C LYS A 175 -11.16 20.47 5.76
N GLN A 176 -10.14 21.30 5.76
CA GLN A 176 -9.25 21.44 6.91
C GLN A 176 -9.99 22.05 8.10
N SER A 177 -10.35 21.22 9.06
CA SER A 177 -10.98 21.65 10.32
C SER A 177 -10.56 20.72 11.46
N LYS A 178 -10.58 21.24 12.69
CA LYS A 178 -10.33 20.44 13.90
C LYS A 178 -11.27 19.23 13.98
N LYS A 179 -12.58 19.42 13.63
CA LYS A 179 -13.58 18.36 13.61
C LYS A 179 -13.19 17.21 12.66
N ASN A 180 -12.88 17.52 11.40
CA ASN A 180 -12.53 16.49 10.41
C ASN A 180 -11.20 15.78 10.75
N ARG A 181 -10.23 16.52 11.30
CA ARG A 181 -9.00 15.95 11.80
C ARG A 181 -9.27 14.93 12.92
N ASN A 182 -10.09 15.31 13.90
CA ASN A 182 -10.41 14.44 15.03
C ASN A 182 -11.20 13.20 14.58
N ILE A 183 -12.09 13.31 13.59
CA ILE A 183 -12.79 12.16 13.01
C ILE A 183 -11.78 11.22 12.32
N ALA A 184 -10.81 11.73 11.56
CA ALA A 184 -9.77 10.91 10.94
C ALA A 184 -8.91 10.19 12.01
N ILE A 185 -8.53 10.91 13.06
CA ILE A 185 -7.81 10.32 14.22
C ILE A 185 -8.66 9.24 14.89
N MET A 186 -9.97 9.47 15.08
CA MET A 186 -10.87 8.46 15.68
C MET A 186 -10.94 7.20 14.83
N ILE A 187 -11.02 7.32 13.51
CA ILE A 187 -10.97 6.17 12.60
C ILE A 187 -9.68 5.37 12.83
N MET A 188 -8.54 6.06 12.92
CA MET A 188 -7.24 5.42 13.18
C MET A 188 -7.20 4.74 14.55
N LEU A 189 -7.70 5.40 15.60
CA LEU A 189 -7.71 4.82 16.95
C LEU A 189 -8.61 3.58 17.04
N LEU A 190 -9.77 3.60 16.40
CA LEU A 190 -10.65 2.42 16.34
C LEU A 190 -10.00 1.26 15.56
N GLY A 191 -9.15 1.54 14.59
CA GLY A 191 -8.36 0.53 13.90
C GLY A 191 -7.36 -0.21 14.81
N LEU A 192 -7.02 0.31 16.01
CA LEU A 192 -6.21 -0.38 17.01
C LEU A 192 -6.86 -1.66 17.52
N LEU A 193 -8.18 -1.80 17.38
CA LEU A 193 -8.91 -3.05 17.64
C LEU A 193 -8.39 -4.22 16.78
N SER A 194 -7.66 -3.93 15.71
CA SER A 194 -6.98 -4.95 14.90
C SER A 194 -5.91 -5.75 15.65
N GLY A 195 -5.41 -5.26 16.78
CA GLY A 195 -4.36 -5.92 17.57
C GLY A 195 -2.99 -6.07 16.89
N LYS A 196 -2.82 -5.55 15.66
CA LYS A 196 -1.56 -5.69 14.90
C LYS A 196 -0.52 -4.66 15.29
N SER A 197 0.66 -5.12 15.71
CA SER A 197 1.76 -4.23 16.15
C SER A 197 2.19 -3.25 15.07
N LYS A 198 2.25 -3.66 13.79
CA LYS A 198 2.57 -2.77 12.67
C LYS A 198 1.56 -1.61 12.56
N TYR A 199 0.27 -1.89 12.78
CA TYR A 199 -0.78 -0.87 12.75
C TYR A 199 -0.64 0.17 13.87
N ILE A 200 -0.13 -0.22 15.04
CA ILE A 200 0.19 0.73 16.12
C ILE A 200 1.18 1.79 15.60
N GLY A 201 2.24 1.34 14.90
CA GLY A 201 3.21 2.25 14.28
C GLY A 201 2.59 3.19 13.25
N GLU A 202 1.70 2.68 12.41
CA GLU A 202 0.97 3.46 11.40
C GLU A 202 0.02 4.47 12.03
N CYS A 203 -0.69 4.08 13.10
CA CYS A 203 -1.58 4.96 13.84
C CYS A 203 -0.80 6.10 14.50
N ILE A 204 0.31 5.81 15.15
CA ILE A 204 1.20 6.82 15.77
C ILE A 204 1.74 7.77 14.69
N ALA A 205 2.23 7.24 13.56
CA ALA A 205 2.74 8.03 12.46
C ALA A 205 1.66 8.95 11.87
N PHE A 206 0.44 8.43 11.63
CA PHE A 206 -0.67 9.23 11.14
C PHE A 206 -1.02 10.38 12.09
N ILE A 207 -1.19 10.09 13.38
CA ILE A 207 -1.52 11.10 14.39
C ILE A 207 -0.42 12.16 14.48
N ALA A 208 0.85 11.73 14.44
CA ALA A 208 1.98 12.64 14.45
C ALA A 208 2.00 13.57 13.23
N LEU A 209 1.81 13.02 12.02
CA LEU A 209 1.76 13.80 10.79
C LEU A 209 0.61 14.80 10.78
N VAL A 210 -0.59 14.37 11.17
CA VAL A 210 -1.79 15.20 11.11
C VAL A 210 -1.82 16.28 12.21
N SER A 211 -1.21 16.02 13.37
CA SER A 211 -1.25 16.94 14.52
C SER A 211 -0.05 17.88 14.60
N PHE A 212 1.15 17.43 14.24
CA PHE A 212 2.38 18.17 14.49
C PHE A 212 3.07 18.70 13.23
N VAL A 213 2.82 18.13 12.06
CA VAL A 213 3.44 18.57 10.82
C VAL A 213 2.60 19.67 10.19
N ASN A 214 2.81 20.93 10.57
CA ASN A 214 2.09 22.08 10.02
C ASN A 214 2.79 22.69 8.81
N GLU A 215 4.10 22.43 8.65
CA GLU A 215 4.96 22.94 7.57
C GLU A 215 5.74 21.79 6.94
N LYS A 216 6.37 22.08 5.80
CA LYS A 216 7.26 21.09 5.17
C LYS A 216 8.40 20.71 6.08
N ILE A 217 8.63 19.42 6.20
CA ILE A 217 9.74 18.88 6.98
C ILE A 217 11.06 19.17 6.26
N LYS A 218 11.93 19.95 6.91
CA LYS A 218 13.27 20.23 6.42
C LYS A 218 14.22 19.14 6.91
N PHE A 219 14.44 18.11 6.11
CA PHE A 219 15.30 16.97 6.48
C PHE A 219 16.75 17.34 6.87
N ASN A 220 17.21 18.52 6.50
CA ASN A 220 18.54 19.01 6.90
C ASN A 220 18.55 19.70 8.27
N SER A 221 17.43 19.81 8.95
CA SER A 221 17.37 20.43 10.28
C SER A 221 17.59 19.41 11.38
N VAL A 222 18.50 19.65 12.29
CA VAL A 222 18.76 18.81 13.48
C VAL A 222 17.48 18.59 14.29
N LYS A 223 16.64 19.63 14.40
CA LYS A 223 15.32 19.52 15.06
C LYS A 223 14.43 18.49 14.38
N THR A 224 14.42 18.47 13.06
CA THR A 224 13.60 17.52 12.29
C THR A 224 14.11 16.10 12.42
N VAL A 225 15.42 15.90 12.33
CA VAL A 225 16.04 14.58 12.55
C VAL A 225 15.71 14.09 13.96
N GLY A 226 15.82 14.96 14.98
CA GLY A 226 15.43 14.65 16.34
C GLY A 226 13.95 14.21 16.46
N GLN A 227 13.03 14.90 15.78
CA GLN A 227 11.61 14.52 15.77
C GLN A 227 11.37 13.13 15.15
N PHE A 228 12.07 12.79 14.07
CA PHE A 228 11.98 11.46 13.48
C PHE A 228 12.60 10.37 14.36
N VAL A 229 13.72 10.67 15.01
CA VAL A 229 14.33 9.75 15.98
C VAL A 229 13.37 9.49 17.14
N VAL A 230 12.78 10.53 17.72
CA VAL A 230 11.79 10.38 18.78
C VAL A 230 10.59 9.56 18.32
N LEU A 231 10.03 9.87 17.13
CA LEU A 231 8.90 9.12 16.56
C LEU A 231 9.27 7.65 16.34
N GLY A 232 10.43 7.38 15.75
CA GLY A 232 10.94 6.01 15.54
C GLY A 232 11.15 5.27 16.85
N THR A 233 11.70 5.94 17.89
CA THR A 233 11.88 5.35 19.22
C THR A 233 10.54 5.00 19.86
N VAL A 234 9.54 5.88 19.75
CA VAL A 234 8.19 5.62 20.26
C VAL A 234 7.55 4.42 19.54
N ILE A 235 7.64 4.36 18.22
CA ILE A 235 7.14 3.23 17.44
C ILE A 235 7.85 1.94 17.86
N LEU A 236 9.18 1.94 17.94
CA LEU A 236 9.97 0.79 18.36
C LEU A 236 9.61 0.35 19.79
N PHE A 237 9.40 1.28 20.73
CA PHE A 237 9.01 0.95 22.09
C PHE A 237 7.70 0.14 22.13
N PHE A 238 6.66 0.60 21.41
CA PHE A 238 5.37 -0.10 21.37
C PHE A 238 5.39 -1.40 20.55
N THR A 239 6.33 -1.55 19.63
CA THR A 239 6.44 -2.73 18.77
C THR A 239 7.61 -3.64 19.15
N TRP A 240 8.37 -3.29 20.19
CA TRP A 240 9.64 -3.92 20.58
C TRP A 240 9.56 -5.44 20.72
N THR A 241 8.56 -5.94 21.43
CA THR A 241 8.41 -7.38 21.67
C THR A 241 8.37 -8.17 20.34
N LYS A 242 7.54 -7.73 19.39
CA LYS A 242 7.46 -8.38 18.07
C LYS A 242 8.71 -8.13 17.23
N PHE A 243 9.27 -6.92 17.27
CA PHE A 243 10.50 -6.57 16.57
C PHE A 243 11.67 -7.43 17.05
N ASN A 244 11.84 -7.55 18.35
CA ASN A 244 12.90 -8.38 18.94
C ASN A 244 12.76 -9.85 18.53
N VAL A 245 11.55 -10.43 18.66
CA VAL A 245 11.30 -11.85 18.33
C VAL A 245 11.59 -12.17 16.87
N TYR A 246 11.21 -11.31 15.93
CA TYR A 246 11.37 -11.61 14.49
C TYR A 246 12.68 -11.13 13.90
N TYR A 247 13.18 -9.95 14.30
CA TYR A 247 14.33 -9.33 13.63
C TYR A 247 15.63 -9.35 14.43
N VAL A 248 15.56 -9.46 15.76
CA VAL A 248 16.78 -9.55 16.58
C VAL A 248 17.06 -11.00 16.94
N GLU A 249 16.22 -11.61 17.75
CA GLU A 249 16.40 -12.99 18.21
C GLU A 249 16.14 -14.01 17.09
N GLY A 250 15.08 -13.77 16.29
CA GLY A 250 14.70 -14.66 15.20
C GLY A 250 15.79 -14.81 14.15
N MET A 251 16.40 -13.71 13.70
CA MET A 251 17.48 -13.76 12.70
C MET A 251 18.78 -14.32 13.25
N LYS A 252 19.05 -14.14 14.55
CA LYS A 252 20.29 -14.67 15.16
C LYS A 252 20.21 -16.16 15.48
N HIS A 253 19.10 -16.61 16.05
CA HIS A 253 19.02 -17.92 16.70
C HIS A 253 17.91 -18.84 16.15
N ARG A 254 16.98 -18.32 15.35
CA ARG A 254 15.78 -19.04 14.90
C ARG A 254 15.51 -18.89 13.40
N SER A 255 16.54 -18.54 12.62
CA SER A 255 16.41 -18.44 11.15
C SER A 255 16.13 -19.79 10.47
N GLU A 256 16.32 -20.90 11.18
CA GLU A 256 16.03 -22.25 10.69
C GLU A 256 14.65 -22.77 11.15
N ASP A 257 14.05 -22.12 12.17
CA ASP A 257 12.81 -22.60 12.81
C ASP A 257 11.60 -21.69 12.54
N MET A 258 11.84 -20.43 12.27
CA MET A 258 10.79 -19.44 12.10
C MET A 258 10.66 -18.96 10.67
N ALA A 259 9.46 -19.01 10.12
CA ALA A 259 9.15 -18.69 8.71
C ALA A 259 9.68 -17.33 8.24
N ARG A 260 9.41 -16.25 8.97
CA ARG A 260 9.80 -14.90 8.56
C ARG A 260 11.32 -14.68 8.63
N PRO A 261 12.04 -14.97 9.74
CA PRO A 261 13.50 -14.90 9.78
C PRO A 261 14.16 -15.73 8.68
N ALA A 262 13.67 -16.96 8.45
CA ALA A 262 14.18 -17.85 7.40
C ALA A 262 14.05 -17.20 6.00
N SER A 263 12.87 -16.64 5.70
CA SER A 263 12.61 -15.99 4.41
C SER A 263 13.56 -14.79 4.18
N TYR A 264 13.79 -13.96 5.19
CA TYR A 264 14.73 -12.83 5.10
C TYR A 264 16.17 -13.28 4.93
N THR A 265 16.61 -14.29 5.69
CA THR A 265 17.95 -14.82 5.60
C THR A 265 18.23 -15.42 4.23
N VAL A 266 17.29 -16.22 3.71
CA VAL A 266 17.42 -16.83 2.38
C VAL A 266 17.34 -15.77 1.28
N ALA A 267 16.45 -14.77 1.39
CA ALA A 267 16.42 -13.65 0.45
C ALA A 267 17.76 -12.92 0.38
N GLY A 268 18.40 -12.66 1.53
CA GLY A 268 19.75 -12.09 1.59
C GLY A 268 20.80 -12.95 0.88
N LYS A 269 20.73 -14.27 1.06
CA LYS A 269 21.63 -15.23 0.38
C LYS A 269 21.43 -15.23 -1.15
N ILE A 270 20.19 -15.21 -1.61
CA ILE A 270 19.84 -15.12 -3.03
C ILE A 270 20.41 -13.83 -3.64
N ILE A 271 20.19 -12.69 -2.98
CA ILE A 271 20.58 -11.35 -3.47
C ILE A 271 22.10 -11.20 -3.52
N LEU A 272 22.81 -11.66 -2.49
CA LEU A 272 24.22 -11.33 -2.29
C LEU A 272 25.19 -12.41 -2.77
N HIS A 273 24.72 -13.65 -2.96
CA HIS A 273 25.60 -14.78 -3.30
C HIS A 273 25.15 -15.56 -4.53
N ASP A 274 23.94 -16.14 -4.51
CA ASP A 274 23.63 -17.22 -5.45
C ASP A 274 23.13 -16.72 -6.81
N TYR A 275 22.46 -15.54 -6.87
CA TYR A 275 21.86 -15.00 -8.08
C TYR A 275 22.21 -13.52 -8.34
N VAL A 276 23.49 -13.19 -8.06
CA VAL A 276 24.04 -11.85 -8.30
C VAL A 276 24.22 -11.62 -9.80
N PRO A 277 23.93 -10.45 -10.33
CA PRO A 277 23.32 -9.27 -9.68
C PRO A 277 21.81 -9.15 -9.89
N PHE A 278 21.17 -10.03 -10.69
CA PHE A 278 19.81 -9.86 -11.20
C PHE A 278 18.74 -10.58 -10.36
N GLY A 279 19.11 -11.38 -9.38
CA GLY A 279 18.17 -12.13 -8.56
C GLY A 279 17.73 -13.45 -9.19
N SER A 280 16.77 -14.11 -8.54
CA SER A 280 16.32 -15.46 -8.92
C SER A 280 15.20 -15.45 -9.98
N GLY A 281 14.75 -14.28 -10.45
CA GLY A 281 13.69 -14.13 -11.45
C GLY A 281 12.29 -14.20 -10.88
N LEU A 282 11.32 -13.71 -11.65
CA LEU A 282 9.91 -13.59 -11.25
C LEU A 282 9.30 -14.93 -10.88
N GLY A 283 8.44 -14.93 -9.85
CA GLY A 283 7.71 -16.10 -9.37
C GLY A 283 8.58 -17.13 -8.67
N SER A 284 9.81 -16.77 -8.29
CA SER A 284 10.74 -17.70 -7.70
C SER A 284 10.84 -17.65 -6.18
N PHE A 285 10.56 -16.48 -5.54
CA PHE A 285 10.75 -16.37 -4.09
C PHE A 285 9.91 -15.24 -3.44
N GLY A 286 9.24 -15.57 -2.33
CA GLY A 286 8.60 -14.59 -1.43
C GLY A 286 7.33 -13.92 -1.96
N THR A 287 6.78 -14.37 -3.09
CA THR A 287 5.55 -13.86 -3.69
C THR A 287 4.42 -14.89 -3.62
N ALA A 288 3.16 -14.43 -3.77
CA ALA A 288 2.03 -15.35 -3.81
C ALA A 288 2.09 -16.28 -5.04
N ALA A 289 2.70 -15.83 -6.15
CA ALA A 289 2.94 -16.68 -7.31
C ALA A 289 3.95 -17.79 -6.99
N ALA A 290 5.07 -17.44 -6.33
CA ALA A 290 6.07 -18.41 -5.89
C ALA A 290 5.50 -19.41 -4.88
N ALA A 291 4.60 -18.96 -3.99
CA ALA A 291 3.90 -19.81 -3.03
C ALA A 291 2.93 -20.79 -3.71
N LYS A 292 2.14 -20.29 -4.68
CA LYS A 292 1.12 -21.08 -5.39
C LYS A 292 1.73 -22.18 -6.24
N GLU A 293 2.82 -21.90 -6.94
CA GLU A 293 3.55 -22.89 -7.75
C GLU A 293 4.59 -23.68 -6.93
N TYR A 294 4.77 -23.33 -5.67
CA TYR A 294 5.76 -23.86 -4.73
C TYR A 294 7.16 -23.95 -5.36
N SER A 295 7.80 -22.80 -5.49
CA SER A 295 9.08 -22.66 -6.18
C SER A 295 10.14 -23.66 -5.72
N PRO A 296 10.94 -24.23 -6.65
CA PRO A 296 12.06 -25.14 -6.32
C PRO A 296 13.09 -24.56 -5.34
N LEU A 297 13.16 -23.22 -5.22
CA LEU A 297 14.08 -22.57 -4.26
C LEU A 297 13.71 -22.90 -2.81
N TYR A 298 12.45 -23.13 -2.49
CA TYR A 298 12.05 -23.51 -1.13
C TYR A 298 12.63 -24.87 -0.72
N TYR A 299 12.76 -25.81 -1.67
CA TYR A 299 13.49 -27.07 -1.43
C TYR A 299 15.00 -26.85 -1.39
N LYS A 300 15.57 -26.08 -2.34
CA LYS A 300 17.01 -25.79 -2.42
C LYS A 300 17.57 -25.22 -1.12
N TYR A 301 16.79 -24.35 -0.45
CA TYR A 301 17.19 -23.69 0.79
C TYR A 301 16.60 -24.34 2.04
N HIS A 302 16.06 -25.54 1.94
CA HIS A 302 15.48 -26.31 3.06
C HIS A 302 14.36 -25.60 3.83
N LEU A 303 13.63 -24.67 3.18
CA LEU A 303 12.51 -23.97 3.78
C LEU A 303 11.25 -24.83 3.91
N ASN A 304 11.17 -25.92 3.13
CA ASN A 304 10.06 -26.86 3.11
C ASN A 304 9.84 -27.63 4.42
N HIS A 305 10.79 -27.58 5.35
CA HIS A 305 10.67 -28.20 6.68
C HIS A 305 10.15 -27.22 7.75
N ILE A 306 10.13 -25.91 7.45
CA ILE A 306 9.72 -24.91 8.40
C ILE A 306 8.18 -24.80 8.39
N TRP A 307 7.59 -24.75 9.57
CA TRP A 307 6.15 -24.56 9.70
C TRP A 307 5.68 -23.25 9.05
N GLY A 308 4.65 -23.34 8.21
CA GLY A 308 4.15 -22.20 7.44
C GLY A 308 4.89 -21.92 6.13
N LEU A 309 6.00 -22.61 5.84
CA LEU A 309 6.72 -22.56 4.57
C LEU A 309 6.70 -23.90 3.81
N SER A 310 6.09 -24.96 4.37
CA SER A 310 6.01 -26.27 3.74
C SER A 310 4.96 -26.33 2.63
N PRO A 311 5.07 -27.27 1.68
CA PRO A 311 4.04 -27.45 0.63
C PRO A 311 2.65 -27.75 1.17
N SER A 312 2.57 -28.45 2.31
CA SER A 312 1.32 -28.78 2.99
C SER A 312 0.73 -27.59 3.78
N ASN A 313 1.57 -26.62 4.14
CA ASN A 313 1.15 -25.41 4.85
C ASN A 313 1.97 -24.21 4.36
N PRO A 314 1.64 -23.59 3.20
CA PRO A 314 2.39 -22.52 2.56
C PRO A 314 2.01 -21.12 3.04
N MET A 315 1.40 -21.00 4.21
CA MET A 315 0.71 -19.80 4.70
C MET A 315 1.64 -18.57 4.85
N PHE A 316 2.94 -18.77 5.08
CA PHE A 316 3.90 -17.68 5.29
C PHE A 316 4.94 -17.53 4.17
N LEU A 317 4.75 -18.21 3.03
CA LEU A 317 5.65 -18.08 1.87
C LEU A 317 5.61 -16.67 1.26
N ALA A 318 4.49 -15.97 1.38
CA ALA A 318 4.30 -14.60 0.93
C ALA A 318 3.85 -13.71 2.11
N ASP A 319 4.55 -13.79 3.25
CA ASP A 319 4.20 -13.09 4.49
C ASP A 319 4.79 -11.67 4.59
N ALA A 320 5.77 -11.34 3.75
CA ALA A 320 6.40 -10.03 3.70
C ALA A 320 6.84 -9.67 2.28
N PHE A 321 6.79 -8.37 1.93
CA PHE A 321 7.19 -7.92 0.60
C PHE A 321 8.72 -7.91 0.40
N TYR A 322 9.50 -7.45 1.38
CA TYR A 322 10.94 -7.29 1.17
C TYR A 322 11.69 -8.56 0.79
N PRO A 323 11.39 -9.77 1.30
CA PRO A 323 11.99 -10.99 0.80
C PRO A 323 11.78 -11.24 -0.71
N SER A 324 10.66 -10.79 -1.28
CA SER A 324 10.40 -10.92 -2.72
C SER A 324 11.35 -10.12 -3.60
N LEU A 325 12.07 -9.13 -3.05
CA LEU A 325 13.12 -8.42 -3.77
C LEU A 325 14.28 -9.33 -4.19
N ALA A 326 14.38 -10.56 -3.63
CA ALA A 326 15.30 -11.58 -4.06
C ALA A 326 15.11 -11.99 -5.54
N GLU A 327 13.91 -11.87 -6.05
CA GLU A 327 13.59 -12.11 -7.47
C GLU A 327 14.27 -11.13 -8.40
N PHE A 328 14.53 -9.91 -7.92
CA PHE A 328 15.10 -8.81 -8.70
C PHE A 328 16.59 -8.55 -8.42
N GLY A 329 17.14 -9.11 -7.36
CA GLY A 329 18.54 -8.94 -6.97
C GLY A 329 18.96 -7.49 -6.74
N LEU A 330 20.29 -7.25 -6.77
CA LEU A 330 20.86 -5.92 -6.52
C LEU A 330 20.43 -4.88 -7.55
N VAL A 331 20.29 -5.26 -8.81
CA VAL A 331 19.90 -4.35 -9.89
C VAL A 331 18.44 -3.91 -9.72
N GLY A 332 17.53 -4.82 -9.40
CA GLY A 332 16.14 -4.46 -9.15
C GLY A 332 15.97 -3.63 -7.90
N ILE A 333 16.70 -3.94 -6.81
CA ILE A 333 16.73 -3.12 -5.60
C ILE A 333 17.21 -1.70 -5.90
N PHE A 334 18.23 -1.54 -6.74
CA PHE A 334 18.69 -0.22 -7.17
C PHE A 334 17.58 0.58 -7.87
N PHE A 335 16.84 -0.03 -8.80
CA PHE A 335 15.69 0.63 -9.45
C PHE A 335 14.54 0.93 -8.49
N PHE A 336 14.28 0.02 -7.56
CA PHE A 336 13.31 0.22 -6.47
C PHE A 336 13.66 1.45 -5.62
N LEU A 337 14.93 1.58 -5.21
CA LEU A 337 15.41 2.73 -4.44
C LEU A 337 15.35 4.04 -5.25
N ILE A 338 15.65 4.01 -6.55
CA ILE A 338 15.50 5.17 -7.44
C ILE A 338 14.04 5.61 -7.51
N PHE A 339 13.10 4.67 -7.65
CA PHE A 339 11.67 4.98 -7.66
C PHE A 339 11.28 5.73 -6.38
N TRP A 340 11.60 5.18 -5.22
CA TRP A 340 11.23 5.78 -3.93
C TRP A 340 11.95 7.11 -3.68
N ARG A 341 13.23 7.23 -4.01
CA ARG A 341 13.96 8.49 -3.94
C ARG A 341 13.28 9.60 -4.75
N ARG A 342 12.78 9.27 -5.94
CA ARG A 342 12.01 10.22 -6.76
C ARG A 342 10.70 10.60 -6.11
N ARG A 343 9.92 9.63 -5.61
CA ARG A 343 8.64 9.89 -4.93
C ARG A 343 8.83 10.76 -3.69
N ILE A 344 9.84 10.49 -2.89
CA ILE A 344 10.19 11.32 -1.72
C ILE A 344 10.54 12.75 -2.14
N ARG A 345 11.34 12.92 -3.19
CA ARG A 345 11.67 14.26 -3.70
C ARG A 345 10.45 15.02 -4.22
N GLU A 346 9.54 14.35 -4.91
CA GLU A 346 8.30 14.94 -5.40
C GLU A 346 7.37 15.29 -4.24
N THR A 347 7.25 14.43 -3.23
CA THR A 347 6.50 14.70 -2.01
C THR A 347 6.99 15.99 -1.34
N ASN A 348 8.30 16.20 -1.24
CA ASN A 348 8.87 17.43 -0.66
C ASN A 348 8.57 18.70 -1.48
N ARG A 349 8.10 18.57 -2.71
CA ARG A 349 7.69 19.72 -3.55
C ARG A 349 6.22 20.09 -3.39
N ILE A 350 5.38 19.21 -2.83
CA ILE A 350 3.96 19.48 -2.62
C ILE A 350 3.77 20.72 -1.76
N ILE A 351 2.95 21.67 -2.22
CA ILE A 351 2.70 22.93 -1.50
C ILE A 351 1.59 22.73 -0.46
N ASP A 352 0.54 22.02 -0.81
CA ASP A 352 -0.58 21.78 0.10
C ASP A 352 -0.21 20.80 1.22
N VAL A 353 -0.38 21.26 2.46
CA VAL A 353 0.03 20.51 3.66
C VAL A 353 -0.74 19.20 3.83
N VAL A 354 -2.03 19.14 3.43
CA VAL A 354 -2.82 17.89 3.55
C VAL A 354 -2.29 16.84 2.58
N HIS A 355 -2.07 17.21 1.32
CA HIS A 355 -1.51 16.30 0.32
C HIS A 355 -0.09 15.87 0.69
N TYR A 356 0.72 16.78 1.24
CA TYR A 356 2.05 16.48 1.73
C TYR A 356 2.04 15.43 2.85
N ARG A 357 1.20 15.63 3.88
CA ARG A 357 1.04 14.67 5.00
C ARG A 357 0.58 13.30 4.51
N MET A 358 -0.40 13.27 3.60
CA MET A 358 -0.94 11.99 3.10
C MET A 358 0.05 11.29 2.17
N ALA A 359 0.83 12.01 1.37
CA ALA A 359 1.90 11.42 0.58
C ALA A 359 2.99 10.79 1.47
N LEU A 360 3.41 11.49 2.53
CA LEU A 360 4.34 10.93 3.52
C LEU A 360 3.76 9.70 4.21
N MET A 361 2.48 9.76 4.60
CA MET A 361 1.82 8.62 5.25
C MET A 361 1.77 7.40 4.33
N CYS A 362 1.48 7.57 3.03
CA CYS A 362 1.51 6.47 2.07
C CYS A 362 2.90 5.83 1.97
N ILE A 363 3.96 6.64 1.92
CA ILE A 363 5.34 6.15 1.86
C ILE A 363 5.69 5.38 3.13
N LEU A 364 5.35 5.92 4.30
CA LEU A 364 5.59 5.28 5.59
C LEU A 364 4.79 3.98 5.75
N ALA A 365 3.51 4.00 5.40
CA ALA A 365 2.64 2.82 5.47
C ALA A 365 3.17 1.69 4.58
N LEU A 366 3.47 1.99 3.30
CA LEU A 366 4.04 0.98 2.39
C LEU A 366 5.38 0.44 2.89
N ALA A 367 6.24 1.30 3.46
CA ALA A 367 7.52 0.85 4.01
C ALA A 367 7.34 -0.03 5.25
N LEU A 368 6.46 0.34 6.18
CA LEU A 368 6.20 -0.41 7.40
C LEU A 368 5.48 -1.74 7.11
N GLU A 369 4.42 -1.72 6.31
CA GLU A 369 3.68 -2.93 5.96
C GLU A 369 4.56 -3.95 5.22
N SER A 370 5.45 -3.49 4.34
CA SER A 370 6.35 -4.36 3.56
C SER A 370 7.30 -5.22 4.42
N THR A 371 7.50 -4.86 5.69
CA THR A 371 8.31 -5.67 6.62
C THR A 371 7.62 -6.96 7.08
N ALA A 372 6.30 -6.95 7.12
CA ALA A 372 5.51 -8.03 7.74
C ALA A 372 4.17 -8.28 7.05
N ASP A 373 4.03 -7.88 5.79
CA ASP A 373 2.84 -8.10 4.96
C ASP A 373 3.20 -7.89 3.49
N THR A 374 2.45 -8.53 2.61
CA THR A 374 2.51 -8.33 1.15
C THR A 374 1.52 -7.27 0.65
N SER A 375 1.06 -6.39 1.52
CA SER A 375 0.15 -5.28 1.17
C SER A 375 0.65 -4.46 -0.02
N TYR A 376 1.96 -4.34 -0.19
CA TYR A 376 2.58 -3.67 -1.34
C TYR A 376 2.06 -4.20 -2.68
N LEU A 377 1.91 -5.52 -2.80
CA LEU A 377 1.47 -6.22 -4.02
C LEU A 377 -0.04 -6.52 -4.03
N SER A 378 -0.74 -6.29 -2.92
CA SER A 378 -2.16 -6.61 -2.78
C SER A 378 -3.07 -5.42 -3.13
N GLY A 379 -4.37 -5.68 -3.20
CA GLY A 379 -5.40 -4.67 -3.36
C GLY A 379 -5.26 -3.50 -2.38
N ARG A 380 -4.86 -3.77 -1.14
CA ARG A 380 -4.69 -2.76 -0.08
C ARG A 380 -3.63 -1.72 -0.41
N GLY A 381 -2.46 -2.16 -0.88
CA GLY A 381 -1.40 -1.27 -1.35
C GLY A 381 -1.79 -0.40 -2.53
N MET A 382 -2.66 -0.92 -3.41
CA MET A 382 -3.20 -0.14 -4.54
C MET A 382 -3.85 1.17 -4.08
N GLY A 383 -4.60 1.14 -2.97
CA GLY A 383 -5.21 2.34 -2.38
C GLY A 383 -4.16 3.38 -1.99
N TYR A 384 -3.07 2.95 -1.37
CA TYR A 384 -1.97 3.83 -0.98
C TYR A 384 -1.24 4.41 -2.19
N PHE A 385 -1.01 3.61 -3.23
CA PHE A 385 -0.43 4.09 -4.48
C PHE A 385 -1.34 5.10 -5.21
N MET A 386 -2.66 4.91 -5.18
CA MET A 386 -3.61 5.89 -5.72
C MET A 386 -3.60 7.20 -4.92
N ILE A 387 -3.63 7.13 -3.58
CA ILE A 387 -3.54 8.32 -2.71
C ILE A 387 -2.24 9.06 -2.98
N LEU A 388 -1.11 8.36 -3.01
CA LEU A 388 0.19 8.95 -3.31
C LEU A 388 0.18 9.67 -4.67
N ALA A 389 -0.33 9.01 -5.71
CA ALA A 389 -0.42 9.58 -7.05
C ALA A 389 -1.28 10.84 -7.11
N ILE A 390 -2.41 10.88 -6.38
CA ILE A 390 -3.28 12.05 -6.27
C ILE A 390 -2.55 13.18 -5.54
N CYS A 391 -1.89 12.88 -4.43
CA CYS A 391 -1.16 13.88 -3.65
C CYS A 391 -0.03 14.53 -4.44
N LEU A 392 0.73 13.73 -5.19
CA LEU A 392 1.82 14.23 -6.06
C LEU A 392 1.33 15.09 -7.23
N ASN A 393 0.03 15.06 -7.53
CA ASN A 393 -0.57 15.91 -8.56
C ASN A 393 -1.14 17.23 -8.04
N SER A 394 -1.17 17.46 -6.73
CA SER A 394 -1.80 18.65 -6.12
C SER A 394 -1.27 19.97 -6.69
N ASP A 395 0.04 20.11 -6.87
CA ASP A 395 0.65 21.35 -7.37
C ASP A 395 0.37 21.60 -8.86
N ILE A 396 0.21 20.53 -9.66
CA ILE A 396 -0.17 20.66 -11.07
C ILE A 396 -1.62 21.11 -11.19
N ILE A 397 -2.44 20.69 -10.24
CA ILE A 397 -3.84 21.11 -10.13
C ILE A 397 -3.88 22.58 -9.72
N ALA A 398 -3.11 22.99 -8.73
CA ALA A 398 -3.03 24.39 -8.27
C ALA A 398 -2.48 25.34 -9.35
N GLY A 399 -1.41 24.95 -10.07
CA GLY A 399 -0.83 25.77 -11.16
C GLY A 399 -1.69 25.84 -12.43
N ARG A 400 -2.69 24.97 -12.59
CA ARG A 400 -3.68 25.03 -13.69
C ARG A 400 -4.97 25.73 -13.32
N GLN A 401 -5.20 25.99 -12.04
CA GLN A 401 -6.22 26.85 -11.49
C GLN A 401 -5.71 28.29 -11.39
N GLN A 402 -5.34 28.92 -12.52
CA GLN A 402 -5.72 30.32 -12.64
C GLN A 402 -7.26 30.35 -12.59
N PRO A 403 -7.87 31.21 -11.76
CA PRO A 403 -9.30 31.18 -11.55
C PRO A 403 -10.01 31.43 -12.88
N ARG A 404 -10.49 30.37 -13.52
CA ARG A 404 -11.67 30.54 -14.36
C ARG A 404 -12.79 30.82 -13.38
N PRO A 405 -13.56 31.91 -13.56
CA PRO A 405 -14.74 32.15 -12.74
C PRO A 405 -15.56 30.85 -12.72
N LEU A 406 -15.88 30.39 -11.52
CA LEU A 406 -16.74 29.23 -11.31
C LEU A 406 -18.06 29.52 -12.04
N PRO A 407 -18.70 28.55 -12.69
CA PRO A 407 -20.05 28.69 -13.15
C PRO A 407 -20.91 29.12 -11.93
N PRO A 408 -21.90 29.99 -12.10
CA PRO A 408 -22.68 30.55 -11.00
C PRO A 408 -23.29 29.52 -10.03
N GLU A 409 -23.54 28.29 -10.51
CA GLU A 409 -24.05 27.18 -9.70
C GLU A 409 -23.01 26.62 -8.68
N GLU A 410 -21.70 26.77 -8.94
CA GLU A 410 -20.68 26.30 -8.00
C GLU A 410 -20.34 27.35 -6.92
N GLU A 411 -20.52 28.63 -7.18
CA GLU A 411 -20.39 29.71 -6.18
C GLU A 411 -21.48 29.63 -5.11
N THR A 412 -22.69 29.21 -5.47
CA THR A 412 -23.80 29.03 -4.53
C THR A 412 -23.56 27.83 -3.61
N GLU A 413 -23.01 26.71 -4.14
CA GLU A 413 -22.64 25.53 -3.31
C GLU A 413 -21.46 25.82 -2.38
N GLU A 414 -20.52 26.70 -2.73
CA GLU A 414 -19.41 27.11 -1.82
C GLU A 414 -19.93 28.02 -0.69
N GLN A 415 -20.89 28.88 -0.94
CA GLN A 415 -21.49 29.73 0.09
C GLN A 415 -22.35 28.92 1.06
N GLU A 416 -23.18 27.97 0.59
CA GLU A 416 -23.98 27.10 1.47
C GLU A 416 -23.12 26.16 2.33
N LEU A 417 -21.88 25.86 1.92
CA LEU A 417 -20.94 25.01 2.68
C LEU A 417 -20.04 25.82 3.63
N SER A 418 -20.07 27.15 3.57
CA SER A 418 -19.29 28.06 4.43
C SER A 418 -20.06 28.53 5.67
N ASP A 419 -21.35 28.34 5.73
CA ASP A 419 -22.16 28.64 6.92
C ASP A 419 -22.15 27.49 7.94
N PRO A 420 -22.04 27.80 9.24
CA PRO A 420 -21.66 26.87 10.33
C PRO A 420 -22.65 25.75 10.62
#